data_48ad305c28b89af0798e9253574caac0
#
_entry.id   48ad305c28b89af0798e9253574caac0
#
_cell.length_a   1.000
_cell.length_b   1.000
_cell.length_c   1.000
_cell.angle_alpha   90.00
_cell.angle_beta   90.00
_cell.angle_gamma   90.00
#
_symmetry.space_group_name_H-M   'P 1'
#
loop_
_entity.id
_entity.type
_entity.pdbx_description
1 polymer ?
#
loop_
_entity_poly.entity_id
_entity_poly.type
_entity_poly.pdbx_seq_one_letter_code
_entity_poly.pdbx_strand_id
1 'polypeptide(L)'
;MVKFVGDLSLQDASVLEHYAANATSILEFGVGGSTQIFAQVAKGTGFSFDTDRGWIERTNLELQKLNLKWKMIHESEWDRKGVFDLIFNDGRDDWRRDLGLLGFSLLKEGGHLIYHDTRRVGDVLNVTKLIETYFNEIDEIHMNMWHSNMTVIRKKAAEPYVNWHAI
;
A
#
# COMPACT_ATOMS: atom_id res chain seq x y z
N MET A 1 9.87 19.22 -12.34
CA MET A 1 8.91 18.70 -11.34
C MET A 1 8.28 17.45 -11.95
N VAL A 2 8.42 16.29 -11.30
CA VAL A 2 7.79 15.05 -11.78
C VAL A 2 6.28 15.22 -11.66
N LYS A 3 5.55 14.96 -12.76
CA LYS A 3 4.09 14.97 -12.74
C LYS A 3 3.61 13.55 -12.49
N PHE A 4 2.92 13.36 -11.39
CA PHE A 4 2.30 12.07 -11.09
C PHE A 4 1.02 11.85 -11.92
N VAL A 5 0.71 10.60 -12.22
CA VAL A 5 -0.58 10.20 -12.78
C VAL A 5 -1.61 10.26 -11.64
N GLY A 6 -2.72 10.98 -11.84
CA GLY A 6 -3.71 11.20 -10.80
C GLY A 6 -3.42 12.43 -9.94
N ASP A 7 -3.87 12.41 -8.69
CA ASP A 7 -3.92 13.55 -7.76
C ASP A 7 -2.97 13.42 -6.56
N LEU A 8 -1.95 12.58 -6.67
CA LEU A 8 -0.96 12.36 -5.60
C LEU A 8 -0.24 13.67 -5.26
N SER A 9 -0.29 14.08 -4.00
CA SER A 9 0.44 15.25 -3.49
C SER A 9 1.92 14.94 -3.24
N LEU A 10 2.75 15.99 -3.10
CA LEU A 10 4.17 15.81 -2.73
C LEU A 10 4.34 15.21 -1.35
N GLN A 11 3.43 15.52 -0.41
CA GLN A 11 3.43 14.94 0.93
C GLN A 11 3.09 13.44 0.87
N ASP A 12 2.10 13.06 0.07
CA ASP A 12 1.76 11.65 -0.14
C ASP A 12 2.93 10.90 -0.77
N ALA A 13 3.57 11.50 -1.78
CA ALA A 13 4.75 10.95 -2.42
C ALA A 13 5.88 10.68 -1.40
N SER A 14 6.16 11.63 -0.50
CA SER A 14 7.20 11.48 0.52
C SER A 14 6.93 10.33 1.48
N VAL A 15 5.66 10.10 1.85
CA VAL A 15 5.27 8.94 2.68
C VAL A 15 5.54 7.65 1.93
N LEU A 16 5.10 7.55 0.67
CA LEU A 16 5.29 6.33 -0.13
C LEU A 16 6.77 6.04 -0.38
N GLU A 17 7.58 7.05 -0.72
CA GLU A 17 9.03 6.92 -0.89
C GLU A 17 9.70 6.35 0.36
N HIS A 18 9.34 6.88 1.54
CA HIS A 18 9.91 6.43 2.82
C HIS A 18 9.68 4.94 3.07
N TYR A 19 8.45 4.47 2.91
CA TYR A 19 8.11 3.07 3.16
C TYR A 19 8.60 2.14 2.04
N ALA A 20 8.46 2.55 0.78
CA ALA A 20 8.84 1.73 -0.37
C ALA A 20 10.36 1.50 -0.48
N ALA A 21 11.18 2.49 -0.09
CA ALA A 21 12.64 2.37 -0.12
C ALA A 21 13.19 1.23 0.74
N ASN A 22 12.43 0.78 1.74
CA ASN A 22 12.81 -0.28 2.67
C ASN A 22 12.04 -1.59 2.47
N ALA A 23 10.99 -1.57 1.65
CA ALA A 23 10.18 -2.76 1.37
C ALA A 23 10.87 -3.69 0.37
N THR A 24 10.79 -4.99 0.62
CA THR A 24 11.28 -6.05 -0.29
C THR A 24 10.16 -6.67 -1.12
N SER A 25 8.91 -6.51 -0.69
CA SER A 25 7.73 -6.98 -1.41
C SER A 25 6.57 -6.00 -1.25
N ILE A 26 6.06 -5.50 -2.37
CA ILE A 26 5.03 -4.45 -2.42
C ILE A 26 3.81 -4.95 -3.18
N LEU A 27 2.63 -4.68 -2.64
CA LEU A 27 1.34 -4.83 -3.31
C LEU A 27 0.62 -3.48 -3.33
N GLU A 28 0.12 -3.10 -4.49
CA GLU A 28 -0.66 -1.89 -4.66
C GLU A 28 -2.05 -2.20 -5.20
N PHE A 29 -3.05 -1.59 -4.59
CA PHE A 29 -4.44 -1.57 -5.03
C PHE A 29 -4.75 -0.19 -5.62
N GLY A 30 -5.03 -0.14 -6.92
CA GLY A 30 -5.15 1.10 -7.71
C GLY A 30 -3.80 1.55 -8.27
N VAL A 31 -3.70 1.73 -9.58
CA VAL A 31 -2.46 2.15 -10.25
C VAL A 31 -2.47 3.66 -10.53
N GLY A 32 -1.30 4.29 -10.52
CA GLY A 32 -1.20 5.73 -10.79
C GLY A 32 0.14 6.34 -10.42
N GLY A 33 0.11 7.50 -9.77
CA GLY A 33 1.29 8.21 -9.30
C GLY A 33 2.11 7.44 -8.26
N SER A 34 1.45 6.70 -7.40
CA SER A 34 2.07 5.79 -6.44
C SER A 34 2.88 4.68 -7.13
N THR A 35 2.34 4.11 -8.21
CA THR A 35 3.06 3.13 -9.05
C THR A 35 4.36 3.70 -9.62
N GLN A 36 4.37 4.98 -10.01
CA GLN A 36 5.60 5.66 -10.48
C GLN A 36 6.65 5.72 -9.36
N ILE A 37 6.22 5.99 -8.12
CA ILE A 37 7.12 6.01 -6.96
C ILE A 37 7.67 4.62 -6.69
N PHE A 38 6.83 3.60 -6.62
CA PHE A 38 7.28 2.23 -6.38
C PHE A 38 8.27 1.76 -7.46
N ALA A 39 7.98 2.05 -8.73
CA ALA A 39 8.88 1.72 -9.83
C ALA A 39 10.25 2.44 -9.74
N GLN A 40 10.32 3.60 -9.08
CA GLN A 40 11.53 4.40 -8.97
C GLN A 40 12.36 4.03 -7.75
N VAL A 41 11.73 3.77 -6.59
CA VAL A 41 12.45 3.68 -5.32
C VAL A 41 12.49 2.29 -4.71
N ALA A 42 11.58 1.38 -5.08
CA ALA A 42 11.54 0.04 -4.51
C ALA A 42 12.79 -0.75 -4.85
N LYS A 43 13.43 -1.31 -3.82
CA LYS A 43 14.60 -2.19 -3.99
C LYS A 43 14.23 -3.65 -4.21
N GLY A 44 13.00 -4.00 -3.85
CA GLY A 44 12.46 -5.33 -3.95
C GLY A 44 11.58 -5.56 -5.17
N THR A 45 10.71 -6.53 -5.05
CA THR A 45 9.72 -6.88 -6.08
C THR A 45 8.34 -6.44 -5.65
N GLY A 46 7.45 -6.26 -6.62
CA GLY A 46 6.06 -5.96 -6.32
C GLY A 46 5.22 -5.93 -7.58
N PHE A 47 3.95 -5.71 -7.37
CA PHE A 47 3.02 -5.45 -8.46
C PHE A 47 1.84 -4.62 -7.98
N SER A 48 1.20 -4.00 -8.93
CA SER A 48 -0.01 -3.22 -8.74
C SER A 48 -1.15 -3.85 -9.52
N PHE A 49 -2.38 -3.75 -9.02
CA PHE A 49 -3.52 -4.10 -9.83
C PHE A 49 -4.58 -2.99 -9.85
N ASP A 50 -5.36 -2.98 -10.92
CA ASP A 50 -6.50 -2.09 -11.06
C ASP A 50 -7.66 -2.83 -11.74
N THR A 51 -8.87 -2.33 -11.53
CA THR A 51 -10.08 -2.78 -12.23
C THR A 51 -10.26 -2.08 -13.57
N ASP A 52 -9.58 -0.96 -13.79
CA ASP A 52 -9.66 -0.15 -15.01
C ASP A 52 -8.40 -0.32 -15.87
N ARG A 53 -8.55 -1.02 -17.00
CA ARG A 53 -7.47 -1.21 -17.98
C ARG A 53 -6.95 0.10 -18.56
N GLY A 54 -7.80 1.14 -18.64
CA GLY A 54 -7.38 2.45 -19.12
C GLY A 54 -6.41 3.14 -18.15
N TRP A 55 -6.58 2.96 -16.84
CA TRP A 55 -5.62 3.42 -15.85
C TRP A 55 -4.29 2.66 -15.95
N ILE A 56 -4.34 1.34 -16.11
CA ILE A 56 -3.14 0.51 -16.30
C ILE A 56 -2.37 0.97 -17.53
N GLU A 57 -3.03 1.16 -18.67
CA GLU A 57 -2.39 1.62 -19.92
C GLU A 57 -1.78 3.02 -19.76
N ARG A 58 -2.52 3.97 -19.18
CA ARG A 58 -2.03 5.34 -18.94
C ARG A 58 -0.79 5.34 -18.04
N THR A 59 -0.84 4.61 -16.94
CA THR A 59 0.28 4.52 -16.00
C THR A 59 1.49 3.87 -16.66
N ASN A 60 1.28 2.83 -17.46
CA ASN A 60 2.37 2.17 -18.20
C ASN A 60 3.05 3.11 -19.20
N LEU A 61 2.28 3.93 -19.90
CA LEU A 61 2.84 4.94 -20.82
C LEU A 61 3.71 5.97 -20.08
N GLU A 62 3.30 6.41 -18.90
CA GLU A 62 4.12 7.33 -18.10
C GLU A 62 5.38 6.66 -17.54
N LEU A 63 5.31 5.40 -17.09
CA LEU A 63 6.50 4.64 -16.70
C LEU A 63 7.50 4.49 -17.86
N GLN A 64 7.02 4.21 -19.07
CA GLN A 64 7.86 4.11 -20.26
C GLN A 64 8.58 5.42 -20.57
N LYS A 65 7.91 6.58 -20.47
CA LYS A 65 8.54 7.91 -20.65
C LYS A 65 9.66 8.17 -19.65
N LEU A 66 9.52 7.63 -18.44
CA LEU A 66 10.52 7.74 -17.37
C LEU A 66 11.58 6.63 -17.42
N ASN A 67 11.51 5.72 -18.41
CA ASN A 67 12.35 4.52 -18.50
C ASN A 67 12.29 3.65 -17.23
N LEU A 68 11.12 3.59 -16.59
CA LEU A 68 10.84 2.77 -15.41
C LEU A 68 10.07 1.51 -15.80
N LYS A 69 10.17 0.47 -14.96
CA LYS A 69 9.45 -0.80 -15.15
C LYS A 69 8.78 -1.19 -13.84
N TRP A 70 7.52 -1.55 -13.92
CA TRP A 70 6.76 -2.11 -12.82
C TRP A 70 5.72 -3.10 -13.34
N LYS A 71 5.43 -4.15 -12.58
CA LYS A 71 4.41 -5.11 -12.96
C LYS A 71 3.03 -4.54 -12.60
N MET A 72 2.17 -4.38 -13.59
CA MET A 72 0.77 -4.02 -13.40
C MET A 72 -0.10 -5.10 -14.04
N ILE A 73 -1.18 -5.48 -13.37
CA ILE A 73 -2.13 -6.50 -13.83
C ILE A 73 -3.56 -6.00 -13.66
N HIS A 74 -4.48 -6.55 -14.43
CA HIS A 74 -5.90 -6.37 -14.16
C HIS A 74 -6.31 -7.24 -12.97
N GLU A 75 -7.28 -6.80 -12.17
CA GLU A 75 -7.69 -7.47 -10.93
C GLU A 75 -8.08 -8.94 -11.11
N SER A 76 -8.68 -9.27 -12.27
CA SER A 76 -9.07 -10.65 -12.61
C SER A 76 -7.89 -11.61 -12.83
N GLU A 77 -6.65 -11.09 -12.91
CA GLU A 77 -5.43 -11.86 -13.12
C GLU A 77 -4.73 -12.20 -11.80
N TRP A 78 -5.21 -11.66 -10.67
CA TRP A 78 -4.62 -11.90 -9.36
C TRP A 78 -5.38 -13.00 -8.60
N ASP A 79 -4.65 -13.98 -8.11
CA ASP A 79 -5.17 -15.10 -7.32
C ASP A 79 -5.42 -14.75 -5.82
N ARG A 80 -5.21 -13.49 -5.44
CA ARG A 80 -5.37 -12.94 -4.09
C ARG A 80 -4.47 -13.59 -3.04
N LYS A 81 -3.28 -14.01 -3.45
CA LYS A 81 -2.27 -14.61 -2.61
C LYS A 81 -0.99 -13.80 -2.59
N GLY A 82 -0.18 -14.08 -1.59
CA GLY A 82 1.13 -13.46 -1.40
C GLY A 82 1.34 -13.02 0.04
N VAL A 83 2.56 -12.61 0.35
CA VAL A 83 2.94 -12.02 1.64
C VAL A 83 3.82 -10.81 1.34
N PHE A 84 3.47 -9.66 1.91
CA PHE A 84 4.05 -8.37 1.52
C PHE A 84 4.56 -7.59 2.73
N ASP A 85 5.65 -6.83 2.54
CA ASP A 85 6.16 -5.90 3.55
C ASP A 85 5.37 -4.60 3.55
N LEU A 86 4.92 -4.17 2.36
CA LEU A 86 4.19 -2.94 2.14
C LEU A 86 2.98 -3.20 1.27
N ILE A 87 1.83 -2.73 1.72
CA ILE A 87 0.62 -2.72 0.91
C ILE A 87 0.08 -1.29 0.86
N PHE A 88 -0.22 -0.80 -0.33
CA PHE A 88 -0.85 0.49 -0.55
C PHE A 88 -2.27 0.30 -1.07
N ASN A 89 -3.23 0.95 -0.43
CA ASN A 89 -4.65 0.85 -0.79
C ASN A 89 -5.21 2.19 -1.24
N ASP A 90 -5.26 2.35 -2.54
CA ASP A 90 -5.92 3.43 -3.27
C ASP A 90 -6.86 2.86 -4.34
N GLY A 91 -7.36 1.69 -4.10
CA GLY A 91 -8.28 1.00 -4.99
C GLY A 91 -9.64 1.70 -5.10
N ARG A 92 -10.49 1.17 -5.93
CA ARG A 92 -11.86 1.67 -6.20
C ARG A 92 -12.66 1.82 -4.90
N ASP A 93 -13.36 2.94 -4.73
CA ASP A 93 -14.02 3.36 -3.49
C ASP A 93 -14.95 2.29 -2.89
N ASP A 94 -15.72 1.59 -3.70
CA ASP A 94 -16.66 0.55 -3.27
C ASP A 94 -15.97 -0.76 -2.82
N TRP A 95 -14.70 -0.97 -3.18
CA TRP A 95 -13.90 -2.13 -2.80
C TRP A 95 -12.81 -1.82 -1.77
N ARG A 96 -12.51 -0.55 -1.55
CA ARG A 96 -11.38 -0.09 -0.73
C ARG A 96 -11.37 -0.68 0.68
N ARG A 97 -12.56 -0.86 1.28
CA ARG A 97 -12.69 -1.53 2.59
C ARG A 97 -12.25 -2.99 2.54
N ASP A 98 -12.79 -3.76 1.59
CA ASP A 98 -12.53 -5.19 1.50
C ASP A 98 -11.09 -5.47 1.06
N LEU A 99 -10.55 -4.63 0.17
CA LEU A 99 -9.15 -4.66 -0.22
C LEU A 99 -8.22 -4.35 0.96
N GLY A 100 -8.59 -3.44 1.83
CA GLY A 100 -7.82 -3.13 3.03
C GLY A 100 -7.81 -4.27 4.04
N LEU A 101 -8.96 -4.91 4.29
CA LEU A 101 -9.05 -6.08 5.16
C LEU A 101 -8.22 -7.24 4.59
N LEU A 102 -8.35 -7.53 3.29
CA LEU A 102 -7.56 -8.53 2.60
C LEU A 102 -6.06 -8.17 2.65
N GLY A 103 -5.71 -6.91 2.34
CA GLY A 103 -4.33 -6.44 2.36
C GLY A 103 -3.69 -6.65 3.74
N PHE A 104 -4.37 -6.27 4.81
CA PHE A 104 -3.82 -6.47 6.16
C PHE A 104 -3.57 -7.94 6.48
N SER A 105 -4.43 -8.85 6.02
CA SER A 105 -4.23 -10.30 6.20
C SER A 105 -3.00 -10.83 5.45
N LEU A 106 -2.62 -10.18 4.34
CA LEU A 106 -1.47 -10.53 3.50
C LEU A 106 -0.17 -9.86 3.94
N LEU A 107 -0.21 -8.96 4.94
CA LEU A 107 1.01 -8.35 5.48
C LEU A 107 1.85 -9.36 6.25
N LYS A 108 3.16 -9.28 6.04
CA LYS A 108 4.15 -9.86 6.98
C LYS A 108 4.00 -9.20 8.34
N GLU A 109 4.44 -9.90 9.35
CA GLU A 109 4.68 -9.33 10.67
C GLU A 109 5.67 -8.15 10.57
N GLY A 110 5.34 -7.03 11.22
CA GLY A 110 6.08 -5.77 11.10
C GLY A 110 5.85 -5.01 9.80
N GLY A 111 5.06 -5.54 8.87
CA GLY A 111 4.72 -4.88 7.60
C GLY A 111 3.74 -3.72 7.76
N HIS A 112 3.60 -2.92 6.70
CA HIS A 112 2.81 -1.70 6.71
C HIS A 112 1.70 -1.74 5.65
N LEU A 113 0.49 -1.34 6.06
CA LEU A 113 -0.62 -1.02 5.16
C LEU A 113 -0.80 0.50 5.16
N ILE A 114 -0.80 1.10 3.97
CA ILE A 114 -1.05 2.52 3.78
C ILE A 114 -2.39 2.69 3.05
N TYR A 115 -3.28 3.47 3.65
CA TYR A 115 -4.52 3.93 3.01
C TYR A 115 -4.35 5.34 2.48
N HIS A 116 -4.77 5.58 1.24
CA HIS A 116 -4.91 6.91 0.68
C HIS A 116 -6.27 7.53 1.02
N ASP A 117 -6.40 8.85 0.81
CA ASP A 117 -7.64 9.64 0.95
C ASP A 117 -8.28 9.61 2.35
N THR A 118 -7.53 9.33 3.38
CA THR A 118 -8.05 9.14 4.74
C THR A 118 -8.53 10.43 5.42
N ARG A 119 -8.65 11.54 4.68
CA ARG A 119 -9.42 12.73 5.08
C ARG A 119 -10.87 12.67 4.64
N ARG A 120 -11.24 11.77 3.74
CA ARG A 120 -12.63 11.54 3.35
C ARG A 120 -13.32 10.66 4.39
N VAL A 121 -14.58 10.98 4.72
CA VAL A 121 -15.35 10.25 5.74
C VAL A 121 -15.45 8.76 5.42
N GLY A 122 -15.67 8.38 4.16
CA GLY A 122 -15.76 6.98 3.73
C GLY A 122 -14.48 6.20 4.03
N ASP A 123 -13.31 6.81 3.79
CA ASP A 123 -12.02 6.15 4.02
C ASP A 123 -11.65 6.10 5.50
N VAL A 124 -12.03 7.11 6.29
CA VAL A 124 -11.94 7.03 7.76
C VAL A 124 -12.74 5.84 8.29
N LEU A 125 -13.96 5.62 7.79
CA LEU A 125 -14.78 4.48 8.19
C LEU A 125 -14.16 3.14 7.77
N ASN A 126 -13.54 3.08 6.59
CA ASN A 126 -12.81 1.88 6.14
C ASN A 126 -11.62 1.56 7.05
N VAL A 127 -10.82 2.57 7.40
CA VAL A 127 -9.71 2.44 8.37
C VAL A 127 -10.22 2.03 9.75
N THR A 128 -11.31 2.65 10.23
CA THR A 128 -11.92 2.29 11.51
C THR A 128 -12.34 0.82 11.52
N LYS A 129 -12.99 0.35 10.45
CA LYS A 129 -13.41 -1.04 10.33
C LYS A 129 -12.24 -2.02 10.34
N LEU A 130 -11.13 -1.66 9.69
CA LEU A 130 -9.90 -2.46 9.73
C LEU A 130 -9.34 -2.52 11.15
N ILE A 131 -9.24 -1.39 11.85
CA ILE A 131 -8.76 -1.33 13.23
C ILE A 131 -9.63 -2.19 14.15
N GLU A 132 -10.94 -2.08 14.06
CA GLU A 132 -11.87 -2.93 14.83
C GLU A 132 -11.64 -4.43 14.58
N THR A 133 -11.38 -4.80 13.32
CA THR A 133 -11.21 -6.20 12.91
C THR A 133 -9.90 -6.78 13.40
N TYR A 134 -8.81 -6.00 13.34
CA TYR A 134 -7.45 -6.46 13.61
C TYR A 134 -6.79 -5.79 14.82
N PHE A 135 -7.58 -5.26 15.76
CA PHE A 135 -7.11 -4.47 16.91
C PHE A 135 -5.91 -5.10 17.64
N ASN A 136 -5.97 -6.40 17.89
CA ASN A 136 -4.91 -7.13 18.60
C ASN A 136 -3.66 -7.40 17.75
N GLU A 137 -3.74 -7.22 16.43
CA GLU A 137 -2.66 -7.45 15.48
C GLU A 137 -2.00 -6.14 15.02
N ILE A 138 -2.51 -4.98 15.43
CA ILE A 138 -1.96 -3.67 15.09
C ILE A 138 -1.01 -3.21 16.19
N ASP A 139 0.16 -2.69 15.78
CA ASP A 139 1.20 -2.15 16.64
C ASP A 139 1.16 -0.61 16.64
N GLU A 140 1.08 -0.01 15.46
CA GLU A 140 1.12 1.44 15.29
C GLU A 140 0.08 1.92 14.27
N ILE A 141 -0.44 3.12 14.48
CA ILE A 141 -1.34 3.83 13.56
C ILE A 141 -0.90 5.29 13.48
N HIS A 142 -0.56 5.75 12.28
CA HIS A 142 -0.22 7.13 12.00
C HIS A 142 -1.22 7.74 11.03
N MET A 143 -2.19 8.48 11.55
CA MET A 143 -3.19 9.18 10.74
C MET A 143 -2.62 10.47 10.14
N ASN A 144 -2.92 10.72 8.87
CA ASN A 144 -2.46 11.91 8.13
C ASN A 144 -0.95 12.14 8.29
N MET A 145 -0.17 11.07 8.14
CA MET A 145 1.27 11.08 8.34
C MET A 145 1.95 12.21 7.55
N TRP A 146 2.78 13.01 8.22
CA TRP A 146 3.48 14.16 7.64
C TRP A 146 2.58 15.17 6.90
N HIS A 147 1.36 15.38 7.40
CA HIS A 147 0.33 16.22 6.77
C HIS A 147 -0.16 15.72 5.39
N SER A 148 0.14 14.47 5.05
CA SER A 148 -0.38 13.80 3.86
C SER A 148 -1.87 13.45 4.01
N ASN A 149 -2.45 12.92 2.93
CA ASN A 149 -3.80 12.35 2.93
C ASN A 149 -3.76 10.82 3.16
N MET A 150 -2.78 10.33 3.93
CA MET A 150 -2.55 8.91 4.15
C MET A 150 -2.56 8.52 5.62
N THR A 151 -3.12 7.35 5.90
CA THR A 151 -2.99 6.67 7.18
C THR A 151 -2.12 5.44 7.02
N VAL A 152 -1.10 5.32 7.85
CA VAL A 152 -0.18 4.19 7.89
C VAL A 152 -0.49 3.32 9.09
N ILE A 153 -0.64 2.03 8.86
CA ILE A 153 -0.96 1.02 9.89
C ILE A 153 0.12 -0.05 9.85
N ARG A 154 0.76 -0.30 10.99
CA ARG A 154 1.77 -1.34 11.13
C ARG A 154 1.17 -2.60 11.76
N LYS A 155 1.42 -3.75 11.15
CA LYS A 155 1.13 -5.04 11.76
C LYS A 155 2.16 -5.36 12.83
N LYS A 156 1.75 -5.94 13.96
CA LYS A 156 2.68 -6.39 15.01
C LYS A 156 3.75 -7.31 14.44
N ALA A 157 4.98 -7.10 14.89
CA ALA A 157 6.04 -8.06 14.68
C ALA A 157 5.83 -9.28 15.60
N ALA A 158 6.29 -10.47 15.17
CA ALA A 158 6.36 -11.60 16.10
C ALA A 158 7.21 -11.21 17.30
N GLU A 159 6.72 -11.50 18.50
CA GLU A 159 7.59 -11.42 19.67
C GLU A 159 8.70 -12.47 19.49
N PRO A 160 9.97 -12.10 19.75
CA PRO A 160 11.04 -13.08 19.71
C PRO A 160 10.70 -14.18 20.72
N TYR A 161 10.70 -15.44 20.27
CA TYR A 161 10.47 -16.59 21.15
C TYR A 161 11.55 -16.60 22.22
N VAL A 162 11.20 -16.16 23.44
CA VAL A 162 12.07 -16.27 24.60
C VAL A 162 11.85 -17.64 25.23
N ASN A 163 12.79 -18.54 25.02
CA ASN A 163 12.76 -19.85 25.67
C ASN A 163 13.13 -19.69 27.15
N TRP A 164 12.14 -19.46 27.99
CA TRP A 164 12.29 -19.32 29.46
C TRP A 164 12.80 -20.57 30.15
N HIS A 165 12.86 -21.71 29.44
CA HIS A 165 13.37 -22.99 29.97
C HIS A 165 14.86 -23.22 29.69
N ALA A 166 15.54 -22.22 29.07
CA ALA A 166 16.96 -22.30 28.73
C ALA A 166 17.87 -21.52 29.71
N ILE A 167 17.33 -21.12 30.89
CA ILE A 167 18.10 -20.47 31.97
C ILE A 167 18.25 -21.46 33.14
#